data_4faef0e2b82a2b843a01f17ec0c77b2e
#
_entry.id   4faef0e2b82a2b843a01f17ec0c77b2e
#
_cell.length_a   1.000
_cell.length_b   1.000
_cell.length_c   1.000
_cell.angle_alpha   90.00
_cell.angle_beta   90.00
_cell.angle_gamma   90.00
#
_symmetry.space_group_name_H-M   'P 1'
#
loop_
_entity.id
_entity.type
_entity.pdbx_description
1 polymer ?
#
loop_
_entity_poly.entity_id
_entity_poly.type
_entity_poly.pdbx_seq_one_letter_code
_entity_poly.pdbx_strand_id
1 'polypeptide(L)'
;MKIVVLAGGLSPERNVSLSTGTMVTEALRALGHRAGLIDLYFGLETGGADEAFFDAPVSEAYKKISREAPDLDQVRRGRKGDSPSMFGPGVLELCRMADMVFLALHGTCGEDGRVQAAFDLMGIPYTGAGYLGSAIAMDKDLTKRMVADVVSTPGWKTVAYTAADIDRLVETARLPLVVKPVASGSSIG
;
A
#
# COMPACT_ATOMS: atom_id res chain seq x y z
N MET A 1 8.80 11.07 -19.62
CA MET A 1 9.30 10.90 -18.23
C MET A 1 9.60 9.43 -18.01
N LYS A 2 10.58 9.14 -17.15
CA LYS A 2 10.80 7.81 -16.58
C LYS A 2 9.98 7.69 -15.31
N ILE A 3 9.11 6.69 -15.23
CA ILE A 3 8.18 6.52 -14.11
C ILE A 3 8.32 5.11 -13.56
N VAL A 4 8.56 5.00 -12.25
CA VAL A 4 8.40 3.74 -11.54
C VAL A 4 6.97 3.64 -11.05
N VAL A 5 6.27 2.56 -11.40
CA VAL A 5 4.98 2.22 -10.79
C VAL A 5 5.25 1.22 -9.67
N LEU A 6 5.07 1.67 -8.45
CA LEU A 6 5.34 0.88 -7.25
C LEU A 6 4.05 0.22 -6.78
N ALA A 7 4.02 -1.11 -6.77
CA ALA A 7 2.83 -1.90 -6.46
C ALA A 7 3.15 -3.10 -5.55
N GLY A 8 2.19 -3.96 -5.30
CA GLY A 8 2.35 -5.17 -4.49
C GLY A 8 2.53 -4.89 -3.00
N GLY A 9 3.71 -5.15 -2.49
CA GLY A 9 4.00 -4.97 -1.06
C GLY A 9 3.48 -6.13 -0.20
N LEU A 10 3.44 -5.92 1.11
CA LEU A 10 3.04 -6.93 2.09
C LEU A 10 1.73 -6.49 2.77
N SER A 11 0.65 -6.53 2.02
CA SER A 11 -0.70 -6.21 2.51
C SER A 11 -1.73 -7.22 1.99
N PRO A 12 -2.88 -7.37 2.64
CA PRO A 12 -3.97 -8.21 2.14
C PRO A 12 -4.48 -7.79 0.75
N GLU A 13 -4.25 -6.54 0.36
CA GLU A 13 -4.66 -5.96 -0.92
C GLU A 13 -3.57 -6.04 -2.01
N ARG A 14 -2.49 -6.81 -1.74
CA ARG A 14 -1.35 -6.97 -2.64
C ARG A 14 -1.75 -7.28 -4.11
N ASN A 15 -2.65 -8.23 -4.31
CA ASN A 15 -3.04 -8.66 -5.66
C ASN A 15 -3.81 -7.56 -6.41
N VAL A 16 -4.64 -6.80 -5.70
CA VAL A 16 -5.34 -5.62 -6.24
C VAL A 16 -4.31 -4.55 -6.63
N SER A 17 -3.34 -4.30 -5.77
CA SER A 17 -2.25 -3.36 -6.03
C SER A 17 -1.46 -3.71 -7.29
N LEU A 18 -1.08 -4.97 -7.47
CA LEU A 18 -0.36 -5.43 -8.67
C LEU A 18 -1.20 -5.26 -9.95
N SER A 19 -2.48 -5.57 -9.89
CA SER A 19 -3.40 -5.36 -11.01
C SER A 19 -3.56 -3.86 -11.34
N THR A 20 -3.78 -3.03 -10.34
CA THR A 20 -3.84 -1.56 -10.50
C THR A 20 -2.55 -1.03 -11.11
N GLY A 21 -1.39 -1.45 -10.57
CA GLY A 21 -0.07 -1.06 -11.07
C GLY A 21 0.13 -1.45 -12.53
N THR A 22 -0.35 -2.64 -12.94
CA THR A 22 -0.28 -3.08 -14.33
C THR A 22 -1.07 -2.15 -15.26
N MET A 23 -2.33 -1.86 -14.91
CA MET A 23 -3.17 -0.96 -15.70
C MET A 23 -2.58 0.45 -15.79
N VAL A 24 -2.05 0.97 -14.69
CA VAL A 24 -1.39 2.28 -14.67
C VAL A 24 -0.14 2.29 -15.53
N THR A 25 0.69 1.26 -15.48
CA THR A 25 1.90 1.16 -16.30
C THR A 25 1.56 1.15 -17.79
N GLU A 26 0.55 0.38 -18.20
CA GLU A 26 0.07 0.34 -19.59
C GLU A 26 -0.47 1.70 -20.04
N ALA A 27 -1.26 2.37 -19.20
CA ALA A 27 -1.81 3.69 -19.48
C ALA A 27 -0.70 4.76 -19.62
N LEU A 28 0.30 4.77 -18.73
CA LEU A 28 1.43 5.69 -18.80
C LEU A 28 2.26 5.47 -20.08
N ARG A 29 2.45 4.23 -20.49
CA ARG A 29 3.13 3.91 -21.76
C ARG A 29 2.32 4.37 -22.98
N ALA A 30 1.02 4.19 -22.96
CA ALA A 30 0.12 4.68 -24.01
C ALA A 30 0.17 6.22 -24.15
N LEU A 31 0.48 6.93 -23.06
CA LEU A 31 0.72 8.37 -23.05
C LEU A 31 2.15 8.80 -23.44
N GLY A 32 3.00 7.85 -23.85
CA GLY A 32 4.37 8.11 -24.32
C GLY A 32 5.41 8.22 -23.20
N HIS A 33 5.12 7.76 -21.99
CA HIS A 33 6.09 7.69 -20.90
C HIS A 33 6.83 6.35 -20.92
N ARG A 34 8.06 6.33 -20.44
CA ARG A 34 8.78 5.09 -20.11
C ARG A 34 8.40 4.72 -18.68
N ALA A 35 7.67 3.64 -18.50
CA ALA A 35 7.14 3.25 -17.19
C ALA A 35 7.43 1.78 -16.90
N GLY A 36 7.99 1.48 -15.73
CA GLY A 36 8.26 0.14 -15.26
C GLY A 36 7.49 -0.17 -13.97
N LEU A 37 6.92 -1.36 -13.88
CA LEU A 37 6.24 -1.86 -12.68
C LEU A 37 7.21 -2.67 -11.83
N ILE A 38 7.28 -2.34 -10.53
CA ILE A 38 8.04 -3.13 -9.57
C ILE A 38 7.21 -3.41 -8.32
N ASP A 39 7.36 -4.62 -7.82
CA ASP A 39 6.82 -5.01 -6.53
C ASP A 39 7.66 -4.44 -5.39
N LEU A 40 7.04 -3.69 -4.49
CA LEU A 40 7.69 -3.08 -3.33
C LEU A 40 8.47 -4.11 -2.50
N TYR A 41 7.86 -5.28 -2.25
CA TYR A 41 8.42 -6.27 -1.32
C TYR A 41 9.41 -7.22 -1.97
N PHE A 42 9.10 -7.73 -3.17
CA PHE A 42 10.01 -8.64 -3.87
C PHE A 42 11.16 -7.93 -4.57
N GLY A 43 10.93 -6.73 -5.12
CA GLY A 43 11.94 -5.99 -5.86
C GLY A 43 12.35 -6.69 -7.16
N LEU A 44 13.62 -6.53 -7.53
CA LEU A 44 14.21 -7.22 -8.67
C LEU A 44 14.61 -8.66 -8.30
N GLU A 45 14.21 -9.62 -9.11
CA GLU A 45 14.57 -11.03 -8.89
C GLU A 45 16.04 -11.31 -9.22
N THR A 46 16.55 -10.66 -10.26
CA THR A 46 17.93 -10.79 -10.77
C THR A 46 18.38 -9.49 -11.41
N GLY A 47 19.68 -9.28 -11.48
CA GLY A 47 20.26 -8.08 -12.10
C GLY A 47 20.31 -6.88 -11.16
N GLY A 48 20.79 -5.76 -11.68
CA GLY A 48 20.82 -4.46 -11.02
C GLY A 48 19.73 -3.54 -11.55
N ALA A 49 19.51 -2.44 -10.83
CA ALA A 49 18.67 -1.35 -11.32
C ALA A 49 19.33 -0.70 -12.55
N ASP A 50 18.66 -0.75 -13.70
CA ASP A 50 19.14 -0.17 -14.95
C ASP A 50 18.02 0.47 -15.78
N GLU A 51 18.40 1.13 -16.87
CA GLU A 51 17.48 1.83 -17.77
C GLU A 51 16.50 0.90 -18.51
N ALA A 52 16.86 -0.36 -18.73
CA ALA A 52 16.01 -1.32 -19.44
C ALA A 52 14.75 -1.66 -18.65
N PHE A 53 14.77 -1.49 -17.34
CA PHE A 53 13.60 -1.68 -16.45
C PHE A 53 12.37 -0.89 -16.93
N PHE A 54 12.55 0.35 -17.38
CA PHE A 54 11.43 1.23 -17.76
C PHE A 54 10.68 0.78 -19.01
N ASP A 55 11.29 -0.09 -19.82
CA ASP A 55 10.71 -0.63 -21.05
C ASP A 55 10.42 -2.14 -20.95
N ALA A 56 10.77 -2.77 -19.81
CA ALA A 56 10.58 -4.19 -19.59
C ALA A 56 9.09 -4.58 -19.60
N PRO A 57 8.72 -5.75 -20.13
CA PRO A 57 7.35 -6.20 -20.15
C PRO A 57 6.80 -6.38 -18.73
N VAL A 58 5.54 -6.03 -18.51
CA VAL A 58 4.85 -6.31 -17.25
C VAL A 58 4.39 -7.76 -17.23
N SER A 59 4.55 -8.42 -16.11
CA SER A 59 4.13 -9.83 -15.96
C SER A 59 2.62 -9.98 -16.08
N GLU A 60 2.16 -10.87 -16.95
CA GLU A 60 0.74 -11.20 -17.09
C GLU A 60 0.14 -11.82 -15.81
N ALA A 61 0.97 -12.39 -14.95
CA ALA A 61 0.52 -12.92 -13.66
C ALA A 61 -0.05 -11.83 -12.74
N TYR A 62 0.38 -10.58 -12.90
CA TYR A 62 -0.09 -9.44 -12.09
C TYR A 62 -1.52 -8.96 -12.47
N LYS A 63 -2.02 -9.35 -13.63
CA LYS A 63 -3.39 -9.03 -14.07
C LYS A 63 -4.45 -9.88 -13.38
N LYS A 64 -4.06 -10.99 -12.76
CA LYS A 64 -4.99 -11.93 -12.14
C LYS A 64 -5.29 -11.53 -10.70
N ILE A 65 -6.55 -11.18 -10.41
CA ILE A 65 -7.04 -10.92 -9.06
C ILE A 65 -7.71 -12.20 -8.55
N SER A 66 -7.19 -12.75 -7.44
CA SER A 66 -7.88 -13.81 -6.69
C SER A 66 -9.00 -13.21 -5.84
N ARG A 67 -10.07 -13.98 -5.62
CA ARG A 67 -11.10 -13.65 -4.63
C ARG A 67 -10.63 -13.85 -3.19
N GLU A 68 -9.61 -14.67 -3.02
CA GLU A 68 -9.00 -14.94 -1.72
C GLU A 68 -7.86 -13.96 -1.45
N ALA A 69 -7.78 -13.50 -0.21
CA ALA A 69 -6.67 -12.67 0.23
C ALA A 69 -5.35 -13.48 0.13
N PRO A 70 -4.23 -12.83 -0.22
CA PRO A 70 -2.96 -13.52 -0.30
C PRO A 70 -2.52 -14.01 1.09
N ASP A 71 -1.94 -15.21 1.15
CA ASP A 71 -1.21 -15.67 2.34
C ASP A 71 0.07 -14.87 2.50
N LEU A 72 0.06 -13.90 3.41
CA LEU A 72 1.21 -13.00 3.64
C LEU A 72 2.42 -13.73 4.21
N ASP A 73 2.24 -14.86 4.88
CA ASP A 73 3.37 -15.65 5.37
C ASP A 73 4.02 -16.42 4.22
N GLN A 74 3.22 -16.87 3.24
CA GLN A 74 3.76 -17.42 2.00
C GLN A 74 4.52 -16.34 1.21
N VAL A 75 3.98 -15.12 1.12
CA VAL A 75 4.66 -13.99 0.48
C VAL A 75 6.01 -13.70 1.17
N ARG A 76 6.03 -13.68 2.51
CA ARG A 76 7.29 -13.48 3.27
C ARG A 76 8.32 -14.57 2.96
N ARG A 77 7.91 -15.83 2.97
CA ARG A 77 8.80 -16.98 2.68
C ARG A 77 9.29 -16.99 1.23
N GLY A 78 8.51 -16.42 0.30
CA GLY A 78 8.88 -16.35 -1.12
C GLY A 78 9.97 -15.34 -1.43
N ARG A 79 10.26 -14.39 -0.52
CA ARG A 79 11.33 -13.41 -0.73
C ARG A 79 12.69 -14.03 -0.48
N LYS A 80 13.63 -13.79 -1.40
CA LYS A 80 15.02 -14.22 -1.25
C LYS A 80 15.76 -13.32 -0.24
N GLY A 81 16.50 -13.91 0.69
CA GLY A 81 17.30 -13.22 1.70
C GLY A 81 16.50 -12.79 2.93
N ASP A 82 17.23 -12.44 4.01
CA ASP A 82 16.70 -12.18 5.35
C ASP A 82 16.60 -10.66 5.67
N SER A 83 16.52 -9.80 4.64
CA SER A 83 16.44 -8.36 4.87
C SER A 83 15.13 -7.98 5.58
N PRO A 84 15.17 -7.25 6.70
CA PRO A 84 13.97 -6.76 7.39
C PRO A 84 13.30 -5.59 6.66
N SER A 85 13.94 -5.04 5.63
CA SER A 85 13.40 -3.92 4.85
C SER A 85 12.11 -4.29 4.14
N MET A 86 11.16 -3.38 4.09
CA MET A 86 9.98 -3.51 3.23
C MET A 86 10.30 -3.30 1.75
N PHE A 87 11.40 -2.60 1.45
CA PHE A 87 11.88 -2.42 0.09
C PHE A 87 12.69 -3.64 -0.36
N GLY A 88 12.23 -4.29 -1.42
CA GLY A 88 12.95 -5.37 -2.07
C GLY A 88 14.23 -4.90 -2.77
N PRO A 89 15.09 -5.84 -3.21
CA PRO A 89 16.30 -5.49 -3.94
C PRO A 89 16.03 -4.59 -5.15
N GLY A 90 16.84 -3.55 -5.34
CA GLY A 90 16.78 -2.65 -6.49
C GLY A 90 15.61 -1.64 -6.49
N VAL A 91 14.65 -1.73 -5.56
CA VAL A 91 13.48 -0.82 -5.54
C VAL A 91 13.89 0.62 -5.36
N LEU A 92 14.69 0.92 -4.34
CA LEU A 92 15.09 2.30 -4.04
C LEU A 92 16.01 2.88 -5.11
N GLU A 93 16.87 2.06 -5.69
CA GLU A 93 17.75 2.42 -6.79
C GLU A 93 16.93 2.82 -8.03
N LEU A 94 15.94 2.01 -8.41
CA LEU A 94 15.04 2.33 -9.52
C LEU A 94 14.21 3.59 -9.25
N CYS A 95 13.70 3.75 -8.03
CA CYS A 95 12.95 4.95 -7.65
C CYS A 95 13.80 6.22 -7.74
N ARG A 96 15.11 6.15 -7.42
CA ARG A 96 16.04 7.28 -7.59
C ARG A 96 16.37 7.59 -9.06
N MET A 97 16.31 6.61 -9.94
CA MET A 97 16.53 6.79 -11.39
C MET A 97 15.31 7.39 -12.11
N ALA A 98 14.15 7.34 -11.49
CA ALA A 98 12.90 7.82 -12.07
C ALA A 98 12.73 9.33 -11.89
N ASP A 99 12.01 9.94 -12.84
CA ASP A 99 11.55 11.33 -12.70
C ASP A 99 10.39 11.43 -11.68
N MET A 100 9.63 10.32 -11.51
CA MET A 100 8.46 10.22 -10.61
C MET A 100 8.20 8.78 -10.23
N VAL A 101 7.75 8.55 -9.02
CA VAL A 101 7.21 7.26 -8.57
C VAL A 101 5.69 7.36 -8.47
N PHE A 102 4.98 6.51 -9.21
CA PHE A 102 3.54 6.35 -9.08
C PHE A 102 3.25 5.29 -8.01
N LEU A 103 2.61 5.70 -6.91
CA LEU A 103 2.23 4.80 -5.82
C LEU A 103 0.90 4.11 -6.16
N ALA A 104 0.97 2.87 -6.65
CA ALA A 104 -0.17 1.99 -6.89
C ALA A 104 -0.38 0.98 -5.74
N LEU A 105 0.16 1.29 -4.57
CA LEU A 105 0.07 0.48 -3.36
C LEU A 105 -1.30 0.63 -2.70
N HIS A 106 -1.76 -0.44 -2.02
CA HIS A 106 -2.97 -0.44 -1.22
C HIS A 106 -2.69 -0.98 0.18
N GLY A 107 -3.41 -0.42 1.17
CA GLY A 107 -3.31 -0.85 2.55
C GLY A 107 -1.99 -0.46 3.23
N THR A 108 -1.54 -1.31 4.14
CA THR A 108 -0.33 -1.08 4.94
C THR A 108 0.91 -0.87 4.08
N CYS A 109 1.76 0.04 4.49
CA CYS A 109 2.97 0.55 3.83
C CYS A 109 2.70 1.45 2.61
N GLY A 110 1.55 1.33 1.94
CA GLY A 110 1.21 2.18 0.79
C GLY A 110 0.39 3.41 1.17
N GLU A 111 -0.57 3.24 2.08
CA GLU A 111 -1.54 4.27 2.44
C GLU A 111 -1.34 4.81 3.87
N ASP A 112 -0.40 4.25 4.64
CA ASP A 112 -0.14 4.61 6.05
C ASP A 112 1.01 5.62 6.25
N GLY A 113 1.54 6.19 5.16
CA GLY A 113 2.57 7.22 5.18
C GLY A 113 4.02 6.71 5.28
N ARG A 114 4.25 5.42 5.46
CA ARG A 114 5.62 4.87 5.69
C ARG A 114 6.50 4.95 4.46
N VAL A 115 5.99 4.57 3.30
CA VAL A 115 6.70 4.68 2.02
C VAL A 115 6.91 6.14 1.67
N GLN A 116 5.90 6.98 1.87
CA GLN A 116 5.96 8.42 1.64
C GLN A 116 7.05 9.08 2.49
N ALA A 117 7.10 8.76 3.79
CA ALA A 117 8.14 9.30 4.68
C ALA A 117 9.55 8.87 4.26
N ALA A 118 9.72 7.62 3.82
CA ALA A 118 11.00 7.16 3.30
C ALA A 118 11.40 7.93 2.02
N PHE A 119 10.46 8.17 1.12
CA PHE A 119 10.71 8.91 -0.12
C PHE A 119 10.99 10.40 0.14
N ASP A 120 10.27 11.03 1.08
CA ASP A 120 10.56 12.41 1.50
C ASP A 120 12.00 12.56 2.01
N LEU A 121 12.47 11.63 2.87
CA LEU A 121 13.85 11.63 3.37
C LEU A 121 14.91 11.40 2.28
N MET A 122 14.54 10.71 1.20
CA MET A 122 15.43 10.40 0.08
C MET A 122 15.33 11.41 -1.07
N GLY A 123 14.41 12.39 -0.99
CA GLY A 123 14.15 13.33 -2.07
C GLY A 123 13.58 12.66 -3.35
N ILE A 124 12.87 11.54 -3.20
CA ILE A 124 12.25 10.80 -4.30
C ILE A 124 10.84 11.38 -4.52
N PRO A 125 10.54 11.95 -5.71
CA PRO A 125 9.21 12.48 -6.01
C PRO A 125 8.21 11.32 -6.23
N TYR A 126 7.01 11.46 -5.66
CA TYR A 126 5.96 10.46 -5.76
C TYR A 126 4.56 11.08 -5.90
N THR A 127 3.59 10.28 -6.34
CA THR A 127 2.18 10.68 -6.46
C THR A 127 1.42 10.44 -5.16
N GLY A 128 0.43 11.30 -4.87
CA GLY A 128 -0.49 11.14 -3.75
C GLY A 128 -0.22 12.06 -2.58
N ALA A 129 -0.86 11.79 -1.44
CA ALA A 129 -0.73 12.57 -0.22
C ALA A 129 0.62 12.31 0.47
N GLY A 130 1.15 13.31 1.18
CA GLY A 130 2.35 13.18 1.99
C GLY A 130 2.16 12.26 3.20
N TYR A 131 3.27 11.91 3.85
CA TYR A 131 3.31 10.91 4.91
C TYR A 131 2.35 11.20 6.07
N LEU A 132 2.27 12.45 6.53
CA LEU A 132 1.44 12.81 7.69
C LEU A 132 -0.05 12.68 7.38
N GLY A 133 -0.49 13.20 6.22
CA GLY A 133 -1.89 13.07 5.78
C GLY A 133 -2.31 11.62 5.61
N SER A 134 -1.44 10.81 5.00
CA SER A 134 -1.67 9.37 4.83
C SER A 134 -1.76 8.63 6.17
N ALA A 135 -0.86 8.92 7.11
CA ALA A 135 -0.86 8.29 8.44
C ALA A 135 -2.12 8.63 9.24
N ILE A 136 -2.56 9.90 9.21
CA ILE A 136 -3.80 10.35 9.87
C ILE A 136 -5.01 9.67 9.22
N ALA A 137 -5.08 9.65 7.89
CA ALA A 137 -6.22 9.07 7.17
C ALA A 137 -6.36 7.56 7.39
N MET A 138 -5.25 6.84 7.58
CA MET A 138 -5.26 5.41 7.84
C MET A 138 -5.84 5.08 9.23
N ASP A 139 -5.67 5.94 10.23
CA ASP A 139 -6.20 5.76 11.58
C ASP A 139 -7.58 6.42 11.72
N LYS A 140 -8.63 5.59 11.80
CA LYS A 140 -10.02 6.05 11.84
C LYS A 140 -10.38 6.83 13.10
N ASP A 141 -9.76 6.52 14.23
CA ASP A 141 -9.97 7.26 15.48
C ASP A 141 -9.31 8.63 15.40
N LEU A 142 -8.06 8.67 14.96
CA LEU A 142 -7.31 9.91 14.81
C LEU A 142 -7.97 10.83 13.76
N THR A 143 -8.36 10.29 12.61
CA THR A 143 -9.11 11.04 11.59
C THR A 143 -10.36 11.69 12.18
N LYS A 144 -11.19 10.90 12.87
CA LYS A 144 -12.43 11.44 13.47
C LYS A 144 -12.17 12.53 14.51
N ARG A 145 -11.15 12.36 15.36
CA ARG A 145 -10.74 13.40 16.32
C ARG A 145 -10.32 14.69 15.64
N MET A 146 -9.57 14.57 14.54
CA MET A 146 -9.07 15.73 13.78
C MET A 146 -10.19 16.52 13.09
N VAL A 147 -11.24 15.85 12.62
CA VAL A 147 -12.31 16.50 11.84
C VAL A 147 -13.59 16.76 12.63
N ALA A 148 -13.69 16.32 13.88
CA ALA A 148 -14.93 16.36 14.68
C ALA A 148 -15.54 17.76 14.81
N ASP A 149 -14.70 18.80 14.87
CA ASP A 149 -15.16 20.19 15.04
C ASP A 149 -15.50 20.86 13.70
N VAL A 150 -15.15 20.26 12.57
CA VAL A 150 -15.32 20.85 11.23
C VAL A 150 -16.31 20.09 10.36
N VAL A 151 -16.44 18.78 10.58
CA VAL A 151 -17.30 17.90 9.76
C VAL A 151 -18.18 17.05 10.68
N SER A 152 -19.49 17.06 10.41
CA SER A 152 -20.40 16.15 11.10
C SER A 152 -20.03 14.69 10.81
N THR A 153 -19.69 13.94 11.84
CA THR A 153 -19.38 12.51 11.74
C THR A 153 -20.28 11.71 12.66
N PRO A 154 -20.62 10.46 12.32
CA PRO A 154 -21.32 9.59 13.26
C PRO A 154 -20.54 9.44 14.56
N GLY A 155 -21.25 9.36 15.69
CA GLY A 155 -20.64 9.06 16.98
C GLY A 155 -19.82 7.79 16.92
N TRP A 156 -18.69 7.75 17.63
CA TRP A 156 -17.81 6.56 17.63
C TRP A 156 -17.21 6.30 19.00
N LYS A 157 -16.71 5.11 19.17
CA LYS A 157 -15.94 4.70 20.35
C LYS A 157 -14.82 3.77 19.90
N THR A 158 -13.60 4.03 20.33
CA THR A 158 -12.47 3.15 20.11
C THR A 158 -12.23 2.33 21.35
N VAL A 159 -12.09 1.01 21.17
CA VAL A 159 -11.87 0.05 22.28
C VAL A 159 -10.73 -0.89 21.91
N ALA A 160 -9.85 -1.13 22.87
CA ALA A 160 -8.97 -2.28 22.85
C ALA A 160 -9.69 -3.43 23.54
N TYR A 161 -9.65 -4.62 22.97
CA TYR A 161 -10.36 -5.78 23.51
C TYR A 161 -9.58 -7.09 23.30
N THR A 162 -9.92 -8.04 24.11
CA THR A 162 -9.50 -9.44 24.00
C THR A 162 -10.71 -10.34 23.72
N ALA A 163 -10.49 -11.60 23.42
CA ALA A 163 -11.60 -12.55 23.24
C ALA A 163 -12.54 -12.62 24.46
N ALA A 164 -12.03 -12.41 25.67
CA ALA A 164 -12.82 -12.41 26.89
C ALA A 164 -13.77 -11.20 27.03
N ASP A 165 -13.56 -10.14 26.26
CA ASP A 165 -14.38 -8.93 26.31
C ASP A 165 -15.57 -8.95 25.33
N ILE A 166 -15.62 -9.93 24.43
CA ILE A 166 -16.57 -9.92 23.29
C ILE A 166 -18.01 -9.93 23.78
N ASP A 167 -18.38 -10.84 24.68
CA ASP A 167 -19.76 -10.96 25.16
C ASP A 167 -20.23 -9.65 25.81
N ARG A 168 -19.43 -9.06 26.69
CA ARG A 168 -19.70 -7.77 27.31
C ARG A 168 -19.85 -6.63 26.30
N LEU A 169 -19.02 -6.62 25.25
CA LEU A 169 -19.10 -5.61 24.18
C LEU A 169 -20.39 -5.76 23.38
N VAL A 170 -20.81 -7.00 23.09
CA VAL A 170 -22.07 -7.29 22.39
C VAL A 170 -23.27 -6.89 23.24
N GLU A 171 -23.31 -7.24 24.52
CA GLU A 171 -24.40 -6.89 25.46
C GLU A 171 -24.56 -5.38 25.62
N THR A 172 -23.46 -4.63 25.60
CA THR A 172 -23.48 -3.17 25.78
C THR A 172 -23.61 -2.39 24.48
N ALA A 173 -23.59 -3.07 23.34
CA ALA A 173 -23.68 -2.46 22.03
C ALA A 173 -25.06 -1.83 21.79
N ARG A 174 -25.08 -0.60 21.29
CA ARG A 174 -26.30 0.09 20.86
C ARG A 174 -26.42 0.05 19.34
N LEU A 175 -27.44 -0.64 18.85
CA LEU A 175 -27.72 -0.75 17.42
C LEU A 175 -28.51 0.46 16.89
N PRO A 176 -28.35 0.85 15.60
CA PRO A 176 -27.42 0.25 14.63
C PRO A 176 -25.96 0.72 14.83
N LEU A 177 -24.99 -0.17 14.66
CA LEU A 177 -23.57 0.17 14.70
C LEU A 177 -22.77 -0.58 13.63
N VAL A 178 -21.58 -0.04 13.30
CA VAL A 178 -20.59 -0.69 12.43
C VAL A 178 -19.29 -0.83 13.22
N VAL A 179 -18.77 -2.05 13.27
CA VAL A 179 -17.45 -2.36 13.85
C VAL A 179 -16.41 -2.33 12.75
N LYS A 180 -15.29 -1.64 12.99
CA LYS A 180 -14.18 -1.54 12.04
C LYS A 180 -12.84 -1.62 12.75
N PRO A 181 -11.82 -2.24 12.15
CA PRO A 181 -10.44 -2.06 12.62
C PRO A 181 -10.06 -0.58 12.58
N VAL A 182 -9.30 -0.11 13.59
CA VAL A 182 -8.86 1.30 13.65
C VAL A 182 -7.98 1.64 12.45
N ALA A 183 -6.98 0.80 12.20
CA ALA A 183 -5.99 1.00 11.14
C ALA A 183 -6.04 -0.15 10.12
N SER A 184 -6.85 0.00 9.10
CA SER A 184 -6.87 -0.89 7.92
C SER A 184 -7.59 -0.19 6.77
N GLY A 185 -7.21 -0.54 5.54
CA GLY A 185 -7.91 -0.12 4.33
C GLY A 185 -9.05 -1.07 3.97
N SER A 186 -9.86 -0.66 2.98
CA SER A 186 -10.94 -1.46 2.38
C SER A 186 -11.95 -2.07 3.38
N SER A 187 -12.75 -3.01 2.90
CA SER A 187 -13.75 -3.74 3.72
C SER A 187 -13.19 -5.10 4.19
N ILE A 188 -12.01 -5.08 4.83
CA ILE A 188 -11.38 -6.27 5.38
C ILE A 188 -11.89 -6.48 6.81
N GLY A 189 -12.52 -7.64 7.07
CA GLY A 189 -13.06 -8.03 8.37
C GLY A 189 -14.54 -8.31 8.36
#